data_ca0c10de66bbd3ac1f5ce4bf31bceab7
#
_entry.id   ca0c10de66bbd3ac1f5ce4bf31bceab7
#
_cell.length_a   1.000
_cell.length_b   1.000
_cell.length_c   1.000
_cell.angle_alpha   90.00
_cell.angle_beta   90.00
_cell.angle_gamma   90.00
#
_symmetry.space_group_name_H-M   'P 1'
#
loop_
_entity.id
_entity.type
_entity.pdbx_description
1 polymer ?
#
loop_
_entity_poly.entity_id
_entity_poly.type
_entity_poly.pdbx_seq_one_letter_code
_entity_poly.pdbx_strand_id
1 'polypeptide(L)'
;MAVPLLLLTKDLLFITKVKEVALATGRQVVTVKSDKGLEETLVGCAEPGLLMVDLEKAVFPFEQLASRIQGLIGERWQCVSFFSHVHADLEDRAKTLGLGDVMPRSRFVKVLPDLLRSL
;
A
#
# COMPACT_ATOMS: atom_id res chain seq x y z
N MET A 1 -19.18 -2.98 7.23
CA MET A 1 -18.02 -2.38 7.89
C MET A 1 -16.97 -2.02 6.85
N ALA A 2 -16.29 -0.92 7.06
CA ALA A 2 -15.28 -0.47 6.11
C ALA A 2 -14.00 -1.31 6.22
N VAL A 3 -13.50 -1.78 5.08
CA VAL A 3 -12.22 -2.48 5.01
C VAL A 3 -11.10 -1.43 5.16
N PRO A 4 -10.10 -1.67 6.03
CA PRO A 4 -9.00 -0.73 6.20
C PRO A 4 -8.19 -0.55 4.92
N LEU A 5 -7.88 0.70 4.58
CA LEU A 5 -7.05 1.05 3.42
C LEU A 5 -5.84 1.82 3.94
N LEU A 6 -4.65 1.24 3.82
CA LEU A 6 -3.42 1.84 4.30
C LEU A 6 -2.51 2.20 3.13
N LEU A 7 -2.03 3.44 3.12
CA LEU A 7 -1.14 3.95 2.09
C LEU A 7 0.22 4.29 2.71
N LEU A 8 1.26 3.59 2.27
CA LEU A 8 2.62 3.75 2.76
C LEU A 8 3.43 4.53 1.74
N THR A 9 3.47 5.84 1.89
CA THR A 9 4.24 6.74 1.02
C THR A 9 4.55 8.04 1.72
N LYS A 10 5.63 8.71 1.32
CA LYS A 10 6.00 10.06 1.75
C LYS A 10 5.65 11.12 0.70
N ASP A 11 5.09 10.71 -0.43
CA ASP A 11 4.75 11.62 -1.53
C ASP A 11 3.40 12.28 -1.28
N LEU A 12 3.41 13.54 -0.83
CA LEU A 12 2.20 14.27 -0.44
C LEU A 12 1.23 14.47 -1.61
N LEU A 13 1.73 14.73 -2.81
CA LEU A 13 0.89 14.90 -3.99
C LEU A 13 0.17 13.60 -4.35
N PHE A 14 0.89 12.50 -4.25
CA PHE A 14 0.30 11.19 -4.54
C PHE A 14 -0.74 10.79 -3.48
N ILE A 15 -0.48 11.12 -2.22
CA ILE A 15 -1.45 10.90 -1.14
C ILE A 15 -2.77 11.59 -1.48
N THR A 16 -2.73 12.84 -1.92
CA THR A 16 -3.92 13.60 -2.30
C THR A 16 -4.67 12.90 -3.44
N LYS A 17 -3.93 12.43 -4.45
CA LYS A 17 -4.53 11.73 -5.59
C LYS A 17 -5.25 10.46 -5.17
N VAL A 18 -4.62 9.64 -4.33
CA VAL A 18 -5.21 8.39 -3.86
C VAL A 18 -6.45 8.66 -2.99
N LYS A 19 -6.38 9.67 -2.13
CA LYS A 19 -7.52 10.05 -1.29
C LYS A 19 -8.72 10.51 -2.11
N GLU A 20 -8.49 11.25 -3.19
CA GLU A 20 -9.56 11.68 -4.10
C GLU A 20 -10.27 10.47 -4.73
N VAL A 21 -9.49 9.51 -5.22
CA VAL A 21 -10.04 8.30 -5.83
C VAL A 21 -10.83 7.49 -4.80
N ALA A 22 -10.28 7.32 -3.61
CA ALA A 22 -10.95 6.57 -2.55
C ALA A 22 -12.27 7.24 -2.15
N LEU A 23 -12.27 8.56 -1.99
CA LEU A 23 -13.47 9.30 -1.62
C LEU A 23 -14.57 9.15 -2.68
N ALA A 24 -14.20 9.14 -3.96
CA ALA A 24 -15.15 8.93 -5.05
C ALA A 24 -15.82 7.56 -5.00
N THR A 25 -15.19 6.57 -4.35
CA THR A 25 -15.76 5.24 -4.14
C THR A 25 -16.39 5.08 -2.75
N GLY A 26 -16.49 6.15 -1.97
CA GLY A 26 -17.06 6.12 -0.62
C GLY A 26 -16.11 5.53 0.41
N ARG A 27 -14.80 5.55 0.17
CA ARG A 27 -13.79 4.96 1.04
C ARG A 27 -12.87 6.01 1.64
N GLN A 28 -12.27 5.69 2.79
CA GLN A 28 -11.26 6.53 3.43
C GLN A 28 -9.93 5.79 3.49
N VAL A 29 -8.84 6.52 3.24
CA VAL A 29 -7.49 5.98 3.25
C VAL A 29 -6.73 6.55 4.46
N VAL A 30 -6.07 5.67 5.20
CA VAL A 30 -5.18 6.05 6.29
C VAL A 30 -3.75 6.09 5.74
N THR A 31 -3.11 7.23 5.87
CA THR A 31 -1.72 7.39 5.44
C THR A 31 -0.78 7.00 6.56
N VAL A 32 0.19 6.14 6.25
CA VAL A 32 1.22 5.72 7.20
C VAL A 32 2.56 6.29 6.73
N LYS A 33 3.21 7.07 7.59
CA LYS A 33 4.45 7.79 7.25
C LYS A 33 5.68 7.31 8.03
N SER A 34 5.53 6.31 8.87
CA SER A 34 6.63 5.78 9.67
C SER A 34 6.41 4.30 10.00
N ASP A 35 7.49 3.63 10.35
CA ASP A 35 7.47 2.23 10.81
C ASP A 35 6.58 2.08 12.05
N LYS A 36 6.77 2.97 13.02
CA LYS A 36 5.97 2.98 14.24
C LYS A 36 4.49 3.23 13.93
N GLY A 37 4.19 4.15 13.02
CA GLY A 37 2.82 4.42 12.60
C GLY A 37 2.16 3.22 11.94
N LEU A 38 2.93 2.45 11.16
CA LEU A 38 2.42 1.21 10.56
C LEU A 38 2.03 0.20 11.63
N GLU A 39 2.91 -0.04 12.60
CA GLU A 39 2.65 -0.98 13.68
C GLU A 39 1.42 -0.59 14.49
N GLU A 40 1.34 0.67 14.92
CA GLU A 40 0.20 1.17 15.68
C GLU A 40 -1.11 1.06 14.92
N THR A 41 -1.10 1.37 13.63
CA THR A 41 -2.30 1.31 12.79
C THR A 41 -2.75 -0.13 12.60
N LEU A 42 -1.84 -1.06 12.33
CA LEU A 42 -2.19 -2.46 12.11
C LEU A 42 -2.74 -3.11 13.39
N VAL A 43 -2.17 -2.80 14.55
CA VAL A 43 -2.66 -3.30 15.83
C VAL A 43 -4.08 -2.82 16.08
N GLY A 44 -4.42 -1.62 15.65
CA GLY A 44 -5.75 -1.06 15.80
C GLY A 44 -6.80 -1.58 14.83
N CYS A 45 -6.39 -2.36 13.80
CA CYS A 45 -7.32 -2.88 12.79
C CYS A 45 -7.90 -4.22 13.21
N ALA A 46 -9.22 -4.28 13.36
CA ALA A 46 -9.92 -5.53 13.69
C ALA A 46 -10.07 -6.45 12.47
N GLU A 47 -10.16 -5.87 11.27
CA GLU A 47 -10.36 -6.61 10.04
C GLU A 47 -9.17 -6.45 9.09
N PRO A 48 -8.86 -7.47 8.28
CA PRO A 48 -7.83 -7.33 7.26
C PRO A 48 -8.26 -6.37 6.15
N GLY A 49 -7.31 -5.72 5.52
CA GLY A 49 -7.59 -4.73 4.50
C GLY A 49 -6.59 -4.75 3.36
N LEU A 50 -6.37 -3.57 2.76
CA LEU A 50 -5.47 -3.39 1.63
C LEU A 50 -4.29 -2.51 2.05
N LEU A 51 -3.08 -3.00 1.78
CA LEU A 51 -1.85 -2.23 1.89
C LEU A 51 -1.43 -1.75 0.51
N MET A 52 -1.24 -0.44 0.38
CA MET A 52 -0.76 0.19 -0.85
C MET A 52 0.64 0.73 -0.57
N VAL A 53 1.65 0.19 -1.22
CA VAL A 53 3.05 0.43 -0.89
C VAL A 53 3.78 1.14 -2.02
N ASP A 54 4.34 2.31 -1.69
CA ASP A 54 5.23 3.05 -2.59
C ASP A 54 6.65 2.50 -2.43
N LEU A 55 7.15 1.84 -3.48
CA LEU A 55 8.47 1.20 -3.43
C LEU A 55 9.62 2.20 -3.51
N GLU A 56 9.38 3.39 -4.05
CA GLU A 56 10.43 4.41 -4.23
C GLU A 56 10.48 5.41 -3.09
N LYS A 57 9.31 5.80 -2.58
CA LYS A 57 9.19 6.76 -1.47
C LYS A 57 8.63 6.08 -0.24
N ALA A 58 9.16 4.91 0.05
CA ALA A 58 8.76 4.13 1.21
C ALA A 58 9.12 4.85 2.51
N VAL A 59 8.31 4.60 3.53
CA VAL A 59 8.48 5.22 4.84
C VAL A 59 9.63 4.60 5.65
N PHE A 60 10.16 3.46 5.21
CA PHE A 60 11.30 2.77 5.80
C PHE A 60 11.97 1.87 4.76
N PRO A 61 13.16 1.31 5.05
CA PRO A 61 13.91 0.54 4.07
C PRO A 61 13.11 -0.58 3.42
N PHE A 62 13.20 -0.67 2.11
CA PHE A 62 12.48 -1.62 1.28
C PHE A 62 12.67 -3.08 1.75
N GLU A 63 13.89 -3.45 2.11
CA GLU A 63 14.22 -4.81 2.54
C GLU A 63 13.52 -5.21 3.84
N GLN A 64 13.24 -4.24 4.71
CA GLN A 64 12.55 -4.48 5.99
C GLN A 64 11.04 -4.52 5.82
N LEU A 65 10.52 -3.95 4.74
CA LEU A 65 9.09 -3.77 4.52
C LEU A 65 8.34 -5.10 4.49
N ALA A 66 8.83 -6.06 3.71
CA ALA A 66 8.17 -7.37 3.59
C ALA A 66 8.14 -8.11 4.92
N SER A 67 9.26 -8.11 5.63
CA SER A 67 9.35 -8.75 6.93
C SER A 67 8.39 -8.14 7.95
N ARG A 68 8.30 -6.82 7.99
CA ARG A 68 7.37 -6.09 8.86
C ARG A 68 5.92 -6.42 8.54
N ILE A 69 5.57 -6.39 7.26
CA ILE A 69 4.22 -6.67 6.81
C ILE A 69 3.82 -8.10 7.19
N GLN A 70 4.65 -9.08 6.87
CA GLN A 70 4.35 -10.47 7.17
C GLN A 70 4.22 -10.74 8.68
N GLY A 71 5.06 -10.09 9.48
CA GLY A 71 5.01 -10.25 10.93
C GLY A 71 3.78 -9.65 11.59
N LEU A 72 3.22 -8.58 11.01
CA LEU A 72 2.11 -7.84 11.61
C LEU A 72 0.74 -8.24 11.08
N ILE A 73 0.64 -8.57 9.80
CA ILE A 73 -0.65 -8.79 9.16
C ILE A 73 -0.89 -10.22 8.66
N GLY A 74 0.17 -11.01 8.51
CA GLY A 74 0.07 -12.37 7.98
C GLY A 74 -0.43 -12.37 6.53
N GLU A 75 -1.09 -13.48 6.13
CA GLU A 75 -1.54 -13.68 4.76
C GLU A 75 -2.93 -13.11 4.47
N ARG A 76 -3.61 -12.58 5.47
CA ARG A 76 -5.01 -12.13 5.34
C ARG A 76 -5.15 -10.78 4.66
N TRP A 77 -4.11 -9.96 4.66
CA TRP A 77 -4.13 -8.64 4.02
C TRP A 77 -3.75 -8.75 2.55
N GLN A 78 -4.43 -7.96 1.73
CA GLN A 78 -4.02 -7.77 0.34
C GLN A 78 -2.93 -6.69 0.29
N CYS A 79 -1.99 -6.84 -0.62
CA CYS A 79 -0.91 -5.88 -0.81
C CYS A 79 -0.76 -5.54 -2.29
N VAL A 80 -0.67 -4.25 -2.59
CA VAL A 80 -0.37 -3.75 -3.93
C VAL A 80 0.79 -2.77 -3.80
N SER A 81 1.82 -2.98 -4.60
CA SER A 81 3.02 -2.13 -4.59
C SER A 81 3.15 -1.41 -5.93
N PHE A 82 3.67 -0.19 -5.88
CA PHE A 82 3.82 0.61 -7.10
C PHE A 82 5.12 1.39 -7.10
N PHE A 83 5.52 1.82 -8.29
CA PHE A 83 6.75 2.61 -8.53
C PHE A 83 6.50 3.63 -9.64
N SER A 84 7.21 4.75 -9.64
CA SER A 84 7.01 5.83 -10.63
C SER A 84 7.79 5.64 -11.91
N HIS A 85 8.93 4.93 -11.85
CA HIS A 85 9.78 4.65 -13.02
C HIS A 85 9.96 3.15 -13.20
N VAL A 86 10.23 2.73 -14.44
CA VAL A 86 10.49 1.32 -14.72
C VAL A 86 11.86 0.94 -14.17
N HIS A 87 11.87 0.18 -13.10
CA HIS A 87 13.05 -0.40 -12.48
C HIS A 87 12.83 -1.92 -12.41
N ALA A 88 13.32 -2.64 -13.41
CA ALA A 88 13.13 -4.09 -13.47
C ALA A 88 13.64 -4.77 -12.20
N ASP A 89 14.79 -4.31 -11.68
CA ASP A 89 15.37 -4.84 -10.45
C ASP A 89 14.43 -4.64 -9.24
N LEU A 90 13.86 -3.44 -9.11
CA LEU A 90 12.95 -3.12 -8.02
C LEU A 90 11.67 -3.96 -8.09
N GLU A 91 11.12 -4.13 -9.30
CA GLU A 91 9.95 -4.96 -9.52
C GLU A 91 10.20 -6.41 -9.13
N ASP A 92 11.32 -6.98 -9.61
CA ASP A 92 11.68 -8.36 -9.30
C ASP A 92 11.91 -8.57 -7.80
N ARG A 93 12.59 -7.64 -7.14
CA ARG A 93 12.82 -7.71 -5.69
C ARG A 93 11.52 -7.65 -4.92
N ALA A 94 10.59 -6.78 -5.31
CA ALA A 94 9.30 -6.66 -4.65
C ALA A 94 8.48 -7.94 -4.79
N LYS A 95 8.47 -8.54 -5.96
CA LYS A 95 7.78 -9.82 -6.19
C LYS A 95 8.39 -10.94 -5.38
N THR A 96 9.72 -11.01 -5.32
CA THR A 96 10.44 -12.01 -4.55
C THR A 96 10.14 -11.88 -3.05
N LEU A 97 10.00 -10.66 -2.55
CA LEU A 97 9.70 -10.40 -1.15
C LEU A 97 8.22 -10.56 -0.79
N GLY A 98 7.37 -10.85 -1.76
CA GLY A 98 5.95 -11.09 -1.50
C GLY A 98 5.15 -9.83 -1.20
N LEU A 99 5.49 -8.72 -1.85
CA LEU A 99 4.79 -7.45 -1.68
C LEU A 99 3.54 -7.31 -2.57
N GLY A 100 2.94 -8.44 -2.93
CA GLY A 100 1.70 -8.48 -3.69
C GLY A 100 1.88 -8.18 -5.17
N ASP A 101 0.85 -7.64 -5.80
CA ASP A 101 0.92 -7.19 -7.18
C ASP A 101 1.80 -5.94 -7.25
N VAL A 102 2.75 -5.95 -8.18
CA VAL A 102 3.70 -4.84 -8.36
C VAL A 102 3.46 -4.22 -9.74
N MET A 103 3.25 -2.90 -9.77
CA MET A 103 2.89 -2.23 -11.02
C MET A 103 3.39 -0.80 -11.07
N PRO A 104 3.48 -0.20 -12.27
CA PRO A 104 3.77 1.23 -12.38
C PRO A 104 2.67 2.06 -11.72
N ARG A 105 3.05 3.21 -11.17
CA ARG A 105 2.11 4.13 -10.52
C ARG A 105 0.95 4.51 -11.42
N SER A 106 1.19 4.72 -12.71
CA SER A 106 0.15 5.06 -13.67
C SER A 106 -0.92 3.97 -13.78
N ARG A 107 -0.49 2.71 -13.79
CA ARG A 107 -1.42 1.59 -13.80
C ARG A 107 -2.16 1.47 -12.48
N PHE A 108 -1.46 1.66 -11.37
CA PHE A 108 -2.07 1.63 -10.05
C PHE A 108 -3.25 2.60 -9.96
N VAL A 109 -3.07 3.84 -10.41
CA VAL A 109 -4.14 4.85 -10.40
C VAL A 109 -5.32 4.41 -11.27
N LYS A 110 -5.06 3.77 -12.41
CA LYS A 110 -6.13 3.29 -13.30
C LYS A 110 -6.95 2.16 -12.69
N VAL A 111 -6.30 1.22 -12.01
CA VAL A 111 -6.99 0.05 -11.44
C VAL A 111 -7.56 0.32 -10.05
N LEU A 112 -7.13 1.40 -9.40
CA LEU A 112 -7.50 1.69 -8.02
C LEU A 112 -9.02 1.76 -7.79
N PRO A 113 -9.84 2.43 -8.62
CA PRO A 113 -11.28 2.45 -8.39
C PRO A 113 -11.91 1.06 -8.37
N ASP A 114 -11.53 0.19 -9.31
CA ASP A 114 -12.06 -1.17 -9.38
C ASP A 114 -11.56 -2.01 -8.20
N LEU A 115 -10.29 -1.84 -7.83
CA LEU A 115 -9.71 -2.51 -6.68
C LEU A 115 -10.46 -2.17 -5.40
N LEU A 116 -10.78 -0.90 -5.19
CA LEU A 116 -11.50 -0.45 -4.00
C LEU A 116 -12.95 -0.94 -3.99
N ARG A 117 -13.59 -1.02 -5.15
CA ARG A 117 -14.95 -1.55 -5.26
C ARG A 117 -15.04 -3.04 -4.99
N SER A 118 -13.94 -3.77 -5.21
CA SER A 118 -13.91 -5.23 -5.01
C SER A 118 -13.72 -5.65 -3.56
N LEU A 119 -13.43 -4.71 -2.69
CA LEU A 119 -13.16 -5.00 -1.27
C LEU A 119 -14.43 -5.12 -0.42
#